data_953524f74882b780d26717a60d95b400
#
_entry.id   953524f74882b780d26717a60d95b400
#
_cell.length_a   1.000
_cell.length_b   1.000
_cell.length_c   1.000
_cell.angle_alpha   90.00
_cell.angle_beta   90.00
_cell.angle_gamma   90.00
#
_symmetry.space_group_name_H-M   'P 1'
#
loop_
_entity.id
_entity.type
_entity.pdbx_description
1 polymer ?
#
loop_
_entity_poly.entity_id
_entity_poly.type
_entity_poly.pdbx_seq_one_letter_code
_entity_poly.pdbx_strand_id
1 'polypeptide(L)'
;MNNLGGVITVLNNLREPWGIKGLDSRHIYMNAAAYAYTNTPKNFQVEGKLDADFPVGWADFADEMVEHDRRTEQGDGDRVVVIETYNWFGSRELVPYLCEKIPLFSDHKDMVGTLWTSRPIRTLSPVYLSAKRRDPIEWTTSYDGPFSTTEMETLFLLLCQFTKEEIAARQNLSKRTIDNRIQRMYQKVGVHNLRQFEEYCYQNNLHGYIPPNLLVKGTLFL
;
A
#
# COMPACT_ATOMS: atom_id res chain seq x y z
N MET A 1 -4.49 29.18 20.66
CA MET A 1 -5.13 27.89 20.25
C MET A 1 -5.21 27.88 18.75
N ASN A 2 -4.48 26.97 18.13
CA ASN A 2 -4.52 26.85 16.67
C ASN A 2 -5.94 26.47 16.26
N ASN A 3 -6.55 27.27 15.39
CA ASN A 3 -7.91 27.03 14.92
C ASN A 3 -7.93 25.91 13.88
N LEU A 4 -7.75 24.67 14.34
CA LEU A 4 -7.86 23.46 13.47
C LEU A 4 -9.31 23.15 13.08
N GLY A 5 -10.30 23.88 13.63
CA GLY A 5 -11.72 23.61 13.40
C GLY A 5 -12.12 23.64 11.93
N GLY A 6 -11.58 24.60 11.16
CA GLY A 6 -11.81 24.67 9.71
C GLY A 6 -11.24 23.47 8.95
N VAL A 7 -10.03 23.06 9.29
CA VAL A 7 -9.38 21.90 8.70
C VAL A 7 -10.17 20.63 9.00
N ILE A 8 -10.52 20.40 10.27
CA ILE A 8 -11.31 19.26 10.71
C ILE A 8 -12.67 19.21 9.98
N THR A 9 -13.31 20.34 9.78
CA THR A 9 -14.58 20.42 9.04
C THR A 9 -14.41 19.92 7.60
N VAL A 10 -13.32 20.28 6.93
CA VAL A 10 -13.02 19.78 5.57
C VAL A 10 -12.76 18.28 5.61
N LEU A 11 -11.89 17.83 6.51
CA LEU A 11 -11.50 16.41 6.61
C LEU A 11 -12.68 15.48 6.92
N ASN A 12 -13.69 15.95 7.67
CA ASN A 12 -14.90 15.19 7.97
C ASN A 12 -15.72 14.84 6.72
N ASN A 13 -15.60 15.61 5.65
CA ASN A 13 -16.34 15.42 4.41
C ASN A 13 -15.56 14.57 3.38
N LEU A 14 -14.30 14.22 3.66
CA LEU A 14 -13.47 13.41 2.77
C LEU A 14 -13.73 11.93 3.00
N ARG A 15 -13.63 11.17 1.91
CA ARG A 15 -13.82 9.70 1.92
C ARG A 15 -12.52 8.94 2.13
N GLU A 16 -11.38 9.60 1.91
CA GLU A 16 -10.06 9.06 2.17
C GLU A 16 -9.74 9.16 3.68
N PRO A 17 -8.91 8.24 4.19
CA PRO A 17 -8.39 8.32 5.56
C PRO A 17 -7.58 9.60 5.77
N TRP A 18 -7.93 10.36 6.80
CA TRP A 18 -7.20 11.55 7.20
C TRP A 18 -7.11 11.65 8.72
N GLY A 19 -5.95 12.05 9.22
CA GLY A 19 -5.75 12.32 10.63
C GLY A 19 -4.73 13.44 10.87
N ILE A 20 -4.76 13.98 12.07
CA ILE A 20 -3.86 15.04 12.54
C ILE A 20 -3.17 14.53 13.80
N LYS A 21 -1.86 14.74 13.88
CA LYS A 21 -1.05 14.52 15.08
C LYS A 21 -0.32 15.78 15.50
N GLY A 22 -0.07 15.91 16.79
CA GLY A 22 0.79 16.94 17.35
C GLY A 22 2.27 16.62 17.20
N LEU A 23 3.16 17.55 17.55
CA LEU A 23 4.62 17.37 17.56
C LEU A 23 5.10 16.28 18.53
N ASP A 24 4.27 15.84 19.44
CA ASP A 24 4.51 14.71 20.35
C ASP A 24 4.01 13.37 19.80
N SER A 25 3.69 13.30 18.51
CA SER A 25 3.11 12.16 17.80
C SER A 25 1.74 11.70 18.35
N ARG A 26 1.08 12.49 19.20
CA ARG A 26 -0.25 12.16 19.70
C ARG A 26 -1.32 12.56 18.70
N HIS A 27 -2.28 11.67 18.52
CA HIS A 27 -3.43 11.95 17.68
C HIS A 27 -4.25 13.11 18.24
N ILE A 28 -4.54 14.09 17.40
CA ILE A 28 -5.47 15.20 17.67
C ILE A 28 -6.84 14.84 17.08
N TYR A 29 -6.84 14.23 15.89
CA TYR A 29 -8.05 13.97 15.14
C TYR A 29 -7.87 12.82 14.14
N MET A 30 -8.93 12.06 13.88
CA MET A 30 -9.09 11.14 12.76
C MET A 30 -10.51 11.24 12.20
N ASN A 31 -10.66 11.22 10.87
CA ASN A 31 -11.98 11.16 10.25
C ASN A 31 -12.55 9.72 10.25
N ALA A 32 -13.82 9.56 9.89
CA ALA A 32 -14.49 8.25 9.88
C ALA A 32 -13.78 7.23 8.94
N ALA A 33 -13.25 7.70 7.82
CA ALA A 33 -12.50 6.84 6.89
C ALA A 33 -11.17 6.36 7.52
N ALA A 34 -10.48 7.20 8.29
CA ALA A 34 -9.28 6.82 9.03
C ALA A 34 -9.57 5.76 10.09
N TYR A 35 -10.67 5.88 10.85
CA TYR A 35 -11.11 4.84 11.78
C TYR A 35 -11.34 3.49 11.08
N ALA A 36 -12.01 3.51 9.92
CA ALA A 36 -12.23 2.29 9.15
C ALA A 36 -10.93 1.71 8.60
N TYR A 37 -10.06 2.55 8.03
CA TYR A 37 -8.77 2.15 7.48
C TYR A 37 -7.88 1.49 8.53
N THR A 38 -7.72 2.11 9.67
CA THR A 38 -6.90 1.61 10.77
C THR A 38 -7.56 0.49 11.57
N ASN A 39 -8.80 0.12 11.25
CA ASN A 39 -9.62 -0.82 12.02
C ASN A 39 -9.77 -0.44 13.49
N THR A 40 -9.76 0.86 13.78
CA THR A 40 -9.90 1.39 15.14
C THR A 40 -11.35 1.22 15.61
N PRO A 41 -11.59 0.66 16.81
CA PRO A 41 -12.94 0.54 17.34
C PRO A 41 -13.65 1.92 17.45
N LYS A 42 -14.93 2.00 17.07
CA LYS A 42 -15.68 3.26 17.03
C LYS A 42 -15.79 3.98 18.38
N ASN A 43 -15.70 3.23 19.47
CA ASN A 43 -15.73 3.76 20.85
C ASN A 43 -14.34 4.13 21.39
N PHE A 44 -13.27 3.90 20.62
CA PHE A 44 -11.93 4.30 21.02
C PHE A 44 -11.72 5.80 20.74
N GLN A 45 -11.38 6.55 21.80
CA GLN A 45 -11.08 7.97 21.67
C GLN A 45 -9.61 8.15 21.30
N VAL A 46 -9.36 8.64 20.10
CA VAL A 46 -7.99 8.78 19.56
C VAL A 46 -7.27 10.03 20.08
N GLU A 47 -8.00 11.05 20.50
CA GLU A 47 -7.41 12.30 20.97
C GLU A 47 -6.47 12.05 22.16
N GLY A 48 -5.24 12.57 22.04
CA GLY A 48 -4.18 12.40 23.03
C GLY A 48 -3.50 11.04 23.05
N LYS A 49 -3.88 10.08 22.17
CA LYS A 49 -3.30 8.74 22.10
C LYS A 49 -2.09 8.70 21.19
N LEU A 50 -1.09 7.89 21.56
CA LEU A 50 0.00 7.49 20.67
C LEU A 50 -0.44 6.29 19.79
N ASP A 51 0.27 6.03 18.71
CA ASP A 51 0.02 4.84 17.86
C ASP A 51 0.10 3.54 18.66
N ALA A 52 1.01 3.45 19.62
CA ALA A 52 1.16 2.29 20.51
C ALA A 52 -0.04 2.05 21.46
N ASP A 53 -0.89 3.04 21.67
CA ASP A 53 -2.06 2.92 22.55
C ASP A 53 -3.27 2.31 21.84
N PHE A 54 -3.21 2.11 20.52
CA PHE A 54 -4.33 1.61 19.74
C PHE A 54 -4.53 0.10 19.93
N PRO A 55 -5.77 -0.37 20.14
CA PRO A 55 -6.07 -1.77 20.39
C PRO A 55 -6.14 -2.60 19.09
N VAL A 56 -5.12 -2.49 18.24
CA VAL A 56 -5.06 -3.09 16.90
C VAL A 56 -3.65 -3.56 16.55
N GLY A 57 -3.53 -4.55 15.68
CA GLY A 57 -2.26 -5.25 15.44
C GLY A 57 -1.17 -4.45 14.71
N TRP A 58 -1.48 -3.30 14.12
CA TRP A 58 -0.44 -2.42 13.56
C TRP A 58 0.23 -1.55 14.64
N ALA A 59 -0.38 -1.41 15.83
CA ALA A 59 0.19 -0.65 16.95
C ALA A 59 1.54 -1.22 17.43
N ASP A 60 1.82 -2.51 17.18
CA ASP A 60 3.13 -3.14 17.45
C ASP A 60 4.28 -2.50 16.64
N PHE A 61 3.95 -1.71 15.61
CA PHE A 61 4.88 -1.00 14.73
C PHE A 61 4.84 0.52 14.92
N ALA A 62 4.34 0.98 16.07
CA ALA A 62 4.19 2.40 16.39
C ALA A 62 5.48 3.22 16.22
N ASP A 63 6.64 2.62 16.49
CA ASP A 63 7.94 3.28 16.32
C ASP A 63 8.20 3.71 14.86
N GLU A 64 7.76 2.92 13.89
CA GLU A 64 7.87 3.27 12.47
C GLU A 64 6.97 4.46 12.10
N MET A 65 5.79 4.55 12.72
CA MET A 65 4.87 5.67 12.54
C MET A 65 5.40 6.96 13.16
N VAL A 66 6.03 6.85 14.33
CA VAL A 66 6.73 7.98 14.99
C VAL A 66 7.94 8.42 14.18
N GLU A 67 8.70 7.48 13.61
CA GLU A 67 9.81 7.84 12.72
C GLU A 67 9.31 8.61 11.48
N HIS A 68 8.17 8.22 10.92
CA HIS A 68 7.53 8.97 9.83
C HIS A 68 7.12 10.38 10.25
N ASP A 69 6.57 10.56 11.47
CA ASP A 69 6.27 11.90 12.03
C ASP A 69 7.56 12.73 12.11
N ARG A 70 8.62 12.20 12.72
CA ARG A 70 9.90 12.91 12.90
C ARG A 70 10.56 13.32 11.58
N ARG A 71 10.56 12.45 10.57
CA ARG A 71 11.11 12.81 9.25
C ARG A 71 10.32 13.94 8.61
N THR A 72 9.01 13.94 8.79
CA THR A 72 8.16 15.04 8.30
C THR A 72 8.43 16.34 9.04
N GLU A 73 8.66 16.27 10.35
CA GLU A 73 8.98 17.42 11.19
C GLU A 73 10.37 18.03 10.90
N GLN A 74 11.33 17.18 10.55
CA GLN A 74 12.72 17.58 10.26
C GLN A 74 12.94 17.99 8.81
N GLY A 75 11.98 17.75 7.93
CA GLY A 75 12.05 18.14 6.53
C GLY A 75 11.88 19.65 6.34
N ASP A 76 12.29 20.15 5.17
CA ASP A 76 12.19 21.58 4.80
C ASP A 76 10.75 22.03 4.44
N GLY A 77 9.75 21.46 5.09
CA GLY A 77 8.33 21.73 4.81
C GLY A 77 7.72 20.81 3.75
N ASP A 78 8.49 19.87 3.23
CA ASP A 78 8.01 18.88 2.27
C ASP A 78 7.28 17.72 2.97
N ARG A 79 6.36 17.10 2.22
CA ARG A 79 5.72 15.87 2.65
C ARG A 79 6.69 14.70 2.61
N VAL A 80 6.54 13.78 3.55
CA VAL A 80 7.24 12.49 3.52
C VAL A 80 6.27 11.39 3.10
N VAL A 81 6.70 10.58 2.14
CA VAL A 81 5.89 9.51 1.54
C VAL A 81 6.50 8.16 1.88
N VAL A 82 5.65 7.24 2.30
CA VAL A 82 6.04 5.86 2.64
C VAL A 82 5.06 4.87 2.03
N ILE A 83 5.47 3.61 1.93
CA ILE A 83 4.56 2.48 1.73
C ILE A 83 4.41 1.77 3.08
N GLU A 84 3.21 1.75 3.61
CA GLU A 84 2.85 1.03 4.82
C GLU A 84 2.10 -0.26 4.46
N THR A 85 2.65 -1.39 4.89
CA THR A 85 2.11 -2.72 4.60
C THR A 85 1.67 -3.39 5.89
N TYR A 86 0.38 -3.30 6.20
CA TYR A 86 -0.22 -3.87 7.41
C TYR A 86 -1.57 -4.53 7.10
N ASN A 87 -2.23 -5.02 8.15
CA ASN A 87 -3.56 -5.61 8.08
C ASN A 87 -4.66 -4.51 8.14
N TRP A 88 -4.63 -3.60 7.17
CA TRP A 88 -5.58 -2.49 7.10
C TRP A 88 -7.03 -2.97 6.99
N PHE A 89 -7.98 -2.21 7.49
CA PHE A 89 -9.42 -2.54 7.56
C PHE A 89 -9.74 -3.85 8.32
N GLY A 90 -8.82 -4.34 9.16
CA GLY A 90 -8.96 -5.63 9.83
C GLY A 90 -8.81 -6.83 8.90
N SER A 91 -8.22 -6.64 7.73
CA SER A 91 -7.90 -7.71 6.78
C SER A 91 -7.02 -8.78 7.44
N ARG A 92 -7.21 -10.04 7.05
CA ARG A 92 -6.27 -11.13 7.41
C ARG A 92 -4.98 -11.10 6.59
N GLU A 93 -5.00 -10.41 5.46
CA GLU A 93 -3.88 -10.27 4.54
C GLU A 93 -3.20 -8.91 4.73
N LEU A 94 -1.90 -8.88 4.42
CA LEU A 94 -1.13 -7.64 4.35
C LEU A 94 -1.56 -6.89 3.09
N VAL A 95 -1.81 -5.59 3.24
CA VAL A 95 -2.19 -4.73 2.11
C VAL A 95 -1.28 -3.50 2.10
N PRO A 96 -0.51 -3.27 1.03
CA PRO A 96 0.34 -2.09 0.92
C PRO A 96 -0.48 -0.85 0.56
N TYR A 97 -0.27 0.23 1.32
CA TYR A 97 -0.86 1.54 1.09
C TYR A 97 0.22 2.60 0.96
N LEU A 98 -0.01 3.58 0.11
CA LEU A 98 0.81 4.78 0.05
C LEU A 98 0.33 5.74 1.13
N CYS A 99 1.20 6.03 2.09
CA CYS A 99 0.93 6.94 3.19
C CYS A 99 1.77 8.20 3.04
N GLU A 100 1.15 9.34 3.26
CA GLU A 100 1.81 10.64 3.18
C GLU A 100 1.59 11.37 4.50
N LYS A 101 2.66 11.99 5.00
CA LYS A 101 2.57 12.97 6.09
C LYS A 101 3.04 14.34 5.60
N ILE A 102 2.26 15.34 5.92
CA ILE A 102 2.42 16.73 5.50
C ILE A 102 2.60 17.55 6.76
N PRO A 103 3.66 18.39 6.85
CA PRO A 103 3.85 19.26 8.00
C PRO A 103 2.71 20.29 8.08
N LEU A 104 2.19 20.51 9.27
CA LEU A 104 1.11 21.45 9.56
C LEU A 104 1.68 22.66 10.28
N PHE A 105 1.44 23.83 9.71
CA PHE A 105 1.92 25.10 10.26
C PHE A 105 0.78 25.97 10.77
N SER A 106 1.09 26.77 11.79
CA SER A 106 0.20 27.84 12.29
C SER A 106 0.23 29.05 11.35
N ASP A 107 -0.66 30.02 11.60
CA ASP A 107 -0.65 31.32 10.91
C ASP A 107 0.68 32.08 11.11
N HIS A 108 1.41 31.79 12.17
CA HIS A 108 2.72 32.36 12.47
C HIS A 108 3.89 31.58 11.85
N LYS A 109 3.61 30.58 11.00
CA LYS A 109 4.56 29.66 10.38
C LYS A 109 5.31 28.74 11.36
N ASP A 110 4.86 28.62 12.60
CA ASP A 110 5.37 27.63 13.52
C ASP A 110 4.77 26.26 13.17
N MET A 111 5.59 25.23 13.12
CA MET A 111 5.11 23.87 12.95
C MET A 111 4.32 23.45 14.19
N VAL A 112 3.15 22.86 13.98
CA VAL A 112 2.22 22.50 15.06
C VAL A 112 1.85 21.01 15.06
N GLY A 113 2.34 20.26 14.08
CA GLY A 113 2.10 18.83 13.96
C GLY A 113 2.16 18.35 12.52
N THR A 114 1.57 17.19 12.28
CA THR A 114 1.50 16.55 10.97
C THR A 114 0.06 16.21 10.58
N LEU A 115 -0.24 16.36 9.31
CA LEU A 115 -1.45 15.88 8.67
C LEU A 115 -1.12 14.61 7.89
N TRP A 116 -1.80 13.50 8.14
CA TRP A 116 -1.55 12.26 7.44
C TRP A 116 -2.74 11.77 6.63
N THR A 117 -2.46 11.09 5.54
CA THR A 117 -3.44 10.42 4.69
C THR A 117 -2.88 9.12 4.14
N SER A 118 -3.78 8.21 3.78
CA SER A 118 -3.43 6.94 3.16
C SER A 118 -4.33 6.64 1.98
N ARG A 119 -3.74 6.06 0.93
CA ARG A 119 -4.50 5.64 -0.26
C ARG A 119 -3.97 4.33 -0.84
N PRO A 120 -4.82 3.52 -1.49
CA PRO A 120 -4.34 2.34 -2.20
C PRO A 120 -3.28 2.73 -3.23
N ILE A 121 -2.26 1.88 -3.37
CA ILE A 121 -1.29 2.05 -4.45
C ILE A 121 -1.99 1.72 -5.77
N ARG A 122 -2.08 2.73 -6.64
CA ARG A 122 -2.67 2.60 -7.98
C ARG A 122 -1.61 2.95 -9.01
N THR A 123 -1.28 2.00 -9.85
CA THR A 123 -0.30 2.20 -10.91
C THR A 123 -1.01 2.33 -12.26
N LEU A 124 -0.74 3.41 -12.98
CA LEU A 124 -1.07 3.51 -14.39
C LEU A 124 0.08 2.89 -15.19
N SER A 125 -0.10 1.70 -15.72
CA SER A 125 0.87 1.17 -16.69
C SER A 125 0.89 2.08 -17.94
N PRO A 126 2.06 2.35 -18.56
CA PRO A 126 2.12 3.04 -19.85
C PRO A 126 1.23 2.41 -20.92
N VAL A 127 0.97 1.10 -20.84
CA VAL A 127 0.04 0.37 -21.70
C VAL A 127 -1.39 0.91 -21.54
N TYR A 128 -1.79 1.36 -20.35
CA TYR A 128 -3.10 2.00 -20.13
C TYR A 128 -3.26 3.34 -20.83
N LEU A 129 -2.16 4.08 -21.01
CA LEU A 129 -2.19 5.36 -21.71
C LEU A 129 -2.42 5.18 -23.21
N SER A 130 -2.04 4.02 -23.75
CA SER A 130 -2.19 3.65 -25.16
C SER A 130 -3.43 2.78 -25.43
N ALA A 131 -4.04 2.18 -24.42
CA ALA A 131 -5.21 1.32 -24.54
C ALA A 131 -6.51 2.12 -24.32
N LYS A 132 -7.62 1.62 -24.89
CA LYS A 132 -8.96 2.21 -24.66
C LYS A 132 -9.49 2.00 -23.23
N ARG A 133 -8.84 1.17 -22.43
CA ARG A 133 -9.19 0.91 -21.02
C ARG A 133 -8.41 1.87 -20.12
N ARG A 134 -9.11 2.53 -19.21
CA ARG A 134 -8.56 3.59 -18.33
C ARG A 134 -8.66 3.25 -16.84
N ASP A 135 -8.97 2.00 -16.50
CA ASP A 135 -9.11 1.62 -15.11
C ASP A 135 -7.73 1.46 -14.46
N PRO A 136 -7.45 2.12 -13.33
CA PRO A 136 -6.19 1.96 -12.63
C PRO A 136 -6.04 0.51 -12.16
N ILE A 137 -4.81 -0.02 -12.16
CA ILE A 137 -4.50 -1.31 -11.53
C ILE A 137 -4.58 -1.11 -10.03
N GLU A 138 -5.47 -1.82 -9.39
CA GLU A 138 -5.49 -1.96 -7.93
C GLU A 138 -4.61 -3.15 -7.54
N TRP A 139 -3.76 -2.94 -6.55
CA TRP A 139 -2.93 -4.00 -6.00
C TRP A 139 -3.78 -4.94 -5.16
N THR A 140 -3.59 -6.23 -5.36
CA THR A 140 -4.31 -7.29 -4.64
C THR A 140 -3.36 -8.44 -4.30
N THR A 141 -3.60 -9.06 -3.17
CA THR A 141 -2.97 -10.32 -2.77
C THR A 141 -3.90 -11.51 -3.01
N SER A 142 -5.17 -11.24 -3.33
CA SER A 142 -6.18 -12.26 -3.59
C SER A 142 -6.24 -12.61 -5.07
N TYR A 143 -6.28 -13.91 -5.35
CA TYR A 143 -6.40 -14.46 -6.70
C TYR A 143 -7.32 -15.68 -6.70
N ASP A 144 -8.33 -15.62 -7.54
CA ASP A 144 -9.27 -16.73 -7.79
C ASP A 144 -9.25 -17.07 -9.30
N GLY A 145 -8.32 -17.92 -9.70
CA GLY A 145 -8.11 -18.26 -11.10
C GLY A 145 -7.36 -19.58 -11.29
N PRO A 146 -6.97 -19.92 -12.53
CA PRO A 146 -6.43 -21.25 -12.88
C PRO A 146 -5.01 -21.52 -12.37
N PHE A 147 -4.29 -20.51 -11.88
CA PHE A 147 -2.90 -20.67 -11.46
C PHE A 147 -2.80 -21.03 -9.98
N SER A 148 -1.84 -21.89 -9.64
CA SER A 148 -1.47 -22.15 -8.24
C SER A 148 -0.67 -20.97 -7.66
N THR A 149 -0.53 -20.93 -6.34
CA THR A 149 0.28 -19.92 -5.65
C THR A 149 1.70 -19.81 -6.20
N THR A 150 2.37 -20.94 -6.42
CA THR A 150 3.73 -20.98 -6.98
C THR A 150 3.81 -20.55 -8.45
N GLU A 151 2.73 -20.75 -9.22
CA GLU A 151 2.62 -20.21 -10.57
C GLU A 151 2.39 -18.70 -10.54
N MET A 152 1.60 -18.20 -9.60
CA MET A 152 1.38 -16.76 -9.41
C MET A 152 2.66 -16.03 -8.96
N GLU A 153 3.49 -16.64 -8.12
CA GLU A 153 4.82 -16.09 -7.79
C GLU A 153 5.72 -16.00 -9.04
N THR A 154 5.73 -17.04 -9.86
CA THR A 154 6.49 -17.04 -11.12
C THR A 154 5.95 -16.00 -12.08
N LEU A 155 4.62 -15.86 -12.19
CA LEU A 155 3.96 -14.84 -12.98
C LEU A 155 4.37 -13.43 -12.55
N PHE A 156 4.29 -13.17 -11.25
CA PHE A 156 4.65 -11.85 -10.69
C PHE A 156 6.08 -11.47 -11.07
N LEU A 157 7.05 -12.37 -10.86
CA LEU A 157 8.45 -12.11 -11.22
C LEU A 157 8.63 -11.93 -12.74
N LEU A 158 7.88 -12.68 -13.55
CA LEU A 158 7.90 -12.54 -15.00
C LEU A 158 7.36 -11.18 -15.45
N LEU A 159 6.26 -10.72 -14.85
CA LEU A 159 5.68 -9.40 -15.12
C LEU A 159 6.58 -8.26 -14.62
N CYS A 160 7.39 -8.51 -13.57
CA CYS A 160 8.47 -7.62 -13.12
C CYS A 160 9.72 -7.67 -14.01
N GLN A 161 9.65 -8.35 -15.18
CA GLN A 161 10.73 -8.44 -16.18
C GLN A 161 11.99 -9.19 -15.71
N PHE A 162 11.89 -10.05 -14.68
CA PHE A 162 12.97 -10.96 -14.33
C PHE A 162 13.17 -12.00 -15.40
N THR A 163 14.43 -12.32 -15.70
CA THR A 163 14.80 -13.43 -16.59
C THR A 163 14.45 -14.76 -15.93
N LYS A 164 14.28 -15.81 -16.74
CA LYS A 164 13.98 -17.15 -16.24
C LYS A 164 15.08 -17.70 -15.32
N GLU A 165 16.32 -17.31 -15.57
CA GLU A 165 17.49 -17.61 -14.74
C GLU A 165 17.38 -16.96 -13.36
N GLU A 166 17.03 -15.67 -13.31
CA GLU A 166 16.83 -14.94 -12.07
C GLU A 166 15.64 -15.46 -11.28
N ILE A 167 14.53 -15.80 -11.95
CA ILE A 167 13.36 -16.44 -11.34
C ILE A 167 13.75 -17.79 -10.74
N ALA A 168 14.51 -18.60 -11.49
CA ALA A 168 14.99 -19.90 -11.02
C ALA A 168 15.86 -19.75 -9.75
N ALA A 169 16.80 -18.79 -9.76
CA ALA A 169 17.66 -18.52 -8.61
C ALA A 169 16.83 -18.08 -7.37
N ARG A 170 15.88 -17.16 -7.54
CA ARG A 170 15.02 -16.66 -6.46
C ARG A 170 14.12 -17.74 -5.85
N GLN A 171 13.66 -18.68 -6.66
CA GLN A 171 12.78 -19.77 -6.21
C GLN A 171 13.53 -21.06 -5.85
N ASN A 172 14.88 -21.07 -5.87
CA ASN A 172 15.72 -22.23 -5.65
C ASN A 172 15.36 -23.40 -6.57
N LEU A 173 15.13 -23.12 -7.85
CA LEU A 173 14.75 -24.07 -8.88
C LEU A 173 15.73 -24.06 -10.07
N SER A 174 15.66 -25.07 -10.92
CA SER A 174 16.37 -25.05 -12.20
C SER A 174 15.64 -24.17 -13.22
N LYS A 175 16.39 -23.56 -14.16
CA LYS A 175 15.80 -22.85 -15.31
C LYS A 175 14.79 -23.73 -16.04
N ARG A 176 15.11 -25.02 -16.24
CA ARG A 176 14.23 -26.00 -16.90
C ARG A 176 12.89 -26.15 -16.17
N THR A 177 12.91 -26.09 -14.83
CA THR A 177 11.69 -26.15 -14.02
C THR A 177 10.82 -24.91 -14.26
N ILE A 178 11.43 -23.73 -14.34
CA ILE A 178 10.73 -22.48 -14.64
C ILE A 178 10.16 -22.49 -16.07
N ASP A 179 10.94 -22.93 -17.07
CA ASP A 179 10.46 -23.08 -18.45
C ASP A 179 9.23 -23.99 -18.52
N ASN A 180 9.28 -25.15 -17.87
CA ASN A 180 8.17 -26.09 -17.83
C ASN A 180 6.94 -25.53 -17.10
N ARG A 181 7.16 -24.74 -16.05
CA ARG A 181 6.07 -24.07 -15.31
C ARG A 181 5.38 -23.04 -16.20
N ILE A 182 6.14 -22.18 -16.86
CA ILE A 182 5.61 -21.16 -17.78
C ILE A 182 4.84 -21.82 -18.92
N GLN A 183 5.35 -22.91 -19.51
CA GLN A 183 4.64 -23.64 -20.56
C GLN A 183 3.30 -24.22 -20.07
N ARG A 184 3.26 -24.77 -18.85
CA ARG A 184 2.00 -25.23 -18.24
C ARG A 184 1.01 -24.09 -18.00
N MET A 185 1.51 -22.93 -17.58
CA MET A 185 0.67 -21.73 -17.41
C MET A 185 0.08 -21.29 -18.75
N TYR A 186 0.86 -21.29 -19.83
CA TYR A 186 0.37 -20.99 -21.17
C TYR A 186 -0.75 -21.96 -21.59
N GLN A 187 -0.54 -23.27 -21.36
CA GLN A 187 -1.55 -24.30 -21.67
C GLN A 187 -2.86 -24.08 -20.91
N LYS A 188 -2.77 -23.73 -19.62
CA LYS A 188 -3.96 -23.50 -18.78
C LYS A 188 -4.89 -22.40 -19.30
N VAL A 189 -4.32 -21.39 -19.97
CA VAL A 189 -5.07 -20.23 -20.47
C VAL A 189 -5.13 -20.16 -22.00
N GLY A 190 -4.65 -21.18 -22.69
CA GLY A 190 -4.78 -21.32 -24.14
C GLY A 190 -3.92 -20.33 -24.94
N VAL A 191 -2.75 -19.93 -24.42
CA VAL A 191 -1.82 -19.03 -25.10
C VAL A 191 -0.54 -19.79 -25.48
N HIS A 192 0.22 -19.27 -26.45
CA HIS A 192 1.34 -19.97 -27.04
C HIS A 192 2.70 -19.26 -26.91
N ASN A 193 2.69 -17.99 -26.47
CA ASN A 193 3.90 -17.19 -26.32
C ASN A 193 3.74 -16.12 -25.23
N LEU A 194 4.87 -15.51 -24.85
CA LEU A 194 4.91 -14.51 -23.78
C LEU A 194 3.99 -13.31 -24.07
N ARG A 195 3.96 -12.81 -25.30
CA ARG A 195 3.15 -11.66 -25.65
C ARG A 195 1.65 -11.91 -25.44
N GLN A 196 1.15 -13.08 -25.88
CA GLN A 196 -0.25 -13.47 -25.66
C GLN A 196 -0.53 -13.67 -24.17
N PHE A 197 0.46 -14.17 -23.43
CA PHE A 197 0.34 -14.35 -22.00
C PHE A 197 0.30 -13.02 -21.22
N GLU A 198 1.14 -12.06 -21.60
CA GLU A 198 1.08 -10.69 -21.06
C GLU A 198 -0.27 -10.02 -21.36
N GLU A 199 -0.80 -10.21 -22.57
CA GLU A 199 -2.13 -9.70 -22.94
C GLU A 199 -3.23 -10.36 -22.10
N TYR A 200 -3.18 -11.68 -21.89
CA TYR A 200 -4.08 -12.39 -20.98
C TYR A 200 -3.99 -11.84 -19.55
N CYS A 201 -2.78 -11.65 -19.02
CA CYS A 201 -2.56 -11.08 -17.70
C CYS A 201 -3.15 -9.66 -17.58
N TYR A 202 -3.00 -8.87 -18.62
CA TYR A 202 -3.56 -7.54 -18.70
C TYR A 202 -5.10 -7.57 -18.67
N GLN A 203 -5.72 -8.42 -19.49
CA GLN A 203 -7.18 -8.54 -19.58
C GLN A 203 -7.82 -9.04 -18.27
N ASN A 204 -7.06 -9.80 -17.48
CA ASN A 204 -7.49 -10.38 -16.20
C ASN A 204 -6.96 -9.63 -14.97
N ASN A 205 -6.41 -8.40 -15.13
CA ASN A 205 -5.90 -7.55 -14.06
C ASN A 205 -4.78 -8.18 -13.20
N LEU A 206 -4.02 -9.14 -13.74
CA LEU A 206 -2.98 -9.84 -12.98
C LEU A 206 -1.71 -9.00 -12.75
N HIS A 207 -1.59 -7.86 -13.42
CA HIS A 207 -0.50 -6.90 -13.18
C HIS A 207 -0.55 -6.23 -11.80
N GLY A 208 -1.70 -6.25 -11.13
CA GLY A 208 -1.86 -5.73 -9.78
C GLY A 208 -1.68 -6.79 -8.69
N TYR A 209 -1.47 -8.05 -9.05
CA TYR A 209 -1.30 -9.11 -8.06
C TYR A 209 0.11 -9.09 -7.45
N ILE A 210 0.19 -9.14 -6.12
CA ILE A 210 1.43 -9.32 -5.37
C ILE A 210 1.31 -10.61 -4.55
N PRO A 211 2.23 -11.57 -4.74
CA PRO A 211 2.26 -12.77 -3.91
C PRO A 211 2.40 -12.42 -2.42
N PRO A 212 1.53 -12.94 -1.53
CA PRO A 212 1.55 -12.59 -0.11
C PRO A 212 2.88 -12.84 0.59
N ASN A 213 3.62 -13.88 0.19
CA ASN A 213 4.93 -14.23 0.72
C ASN A 213 6.06 -13.28 0.31
N LEU A 214 5.82 -12.38 -0.64
CA LEU A 214 6.76 -11.32 -1.03
C LEU A 214 6.48 -9.99 -0.33
N LEU A 215 5.35 -9.87 0.36
CA LEU A 215 5.05 -8.70 1.16
C LEU A 215 5.77 -8.76 2.50
N VAL A 216 6.46 -7.69 2.83
CA VAL A 216 7.07 -7.50 4.14
C VAL A 216 6.18 -6.56 4.94
N LYS A 217 5.79 -6.99 6.15
CA LYS A 217 5.02 -6.14 7.07
C LYS A 217 5.94 -5.03 7.58
N GLY A 218 5.46 -3.79 7.53
CA GLY A 218 6.23 -2.63 7.98
C GLY A 218 6.09 -1.42 7.06
N THR A 219 6.95 -0.44 7.30
CA THR A 219 6.99 0.85 6.59
C THR A 219 8.25 0.95 5.72
N LEU A 220 8.06 1.23 4.44
CA LEU A 220 9.12 1.50 3.48
C LEU A 220 9.13 3.00 3.15
N PHE A 221 10.19 3.70 3.52
CA PHE A 221 10.41 5.11 3.14
C PHE A 221 10.82 5.22 1.66
N LEU A 222 10.21 6.15 0.92
CA LEU A 222 10.45 6.38 -0.51
C LEU A 222 11.39 7.57 -0.74
#